data_5040c729e515080ec3e28ff474f62e44
#
_entry.id   5040c729e515080ec3e28ff474f62e44
#
_cell.length_a   1.000
_cell.length_b   1.000
_cell.length_c   1.000
_cell.angle_alpha   90.00
_cell.angle_beta   90.00
_cell.angle_gamma   90.00
#
_symmetry.space_group_name_H-M   'P 1'
#
loop_
_entity.id
_entity.type
_entity.pdbx_description
1 polymer ?
#
loop_
_entity_poly.entity_id
_entity_poly.type
_entity_poly.pdbx_seq_one_letter_code
_entity_poly.pdbx_strand_id
1 'polypeptide(L)'
;MSSKNTFSETTINRYALALYELANENSDLESIELQSKSILELIKQSMNFKLSVKDPTSKKNEQIKFIETIAEKFNFSKIFSKFLGFLAFKRRFFFLEKILKSFLDICAKKRGEILAKLDSSKELSILEVENIQKELSDHFTAKVKLDYKYDPSLIGGLIIQVGSIMIDTSIKNKLKQLKTKLIQI
;
A
#
# COMPACT_ATOMS: atom_id res chain seq x y z
N MET A 1 -7.78 8.60 -22.30
CA MET A 1 -7.25 9.10 -21.00
C MET A 1 -6.43 8.05 -20.18
N SER A 2 -6.06 6.92 -20.78
CA SER A 2 -5.38 5.79 -20.09
C SER A 2 -3.85 5.89 -20.00
N SER A 3 -3.18 6.65 -20.86
CA SER A 3 -1.70 6.60 -20.96
C SER A 3 -0.93 7.34 -19.85
N LYS A 4 -1.53 8.31 -19.16
CA LYS A 4 -0.87 9.05 -18.06
C LYS A 4 -0.76 8.23 -16.77
N ASN A 5 -1.70 7.32 -16.51
CA ASN A 5 -1.68 6.48 -15.30
C ASN A 5 -0.62 5.36 -15.39
N THR A 6 -0.48 4.74 -16.56
CA THR A 6 0.50 3.66 -16.78
C THR A 6 1.95 4.14 -16.66
N PHE A 7 2.28 5.33 -17.16
CA PHE A 7 3.64 5.88 -17.03
C PHE A 7 4.01 6.19 -15.57
N SER A 8 3.06 6.68 -14.77
CA SER A 8 3.30 6.94 -13.34
C SER A 8 3.48 5.66 -12.53
N GLU A 9 2.70 4.62 -12.80
CA GLU A 9 2.81 3.31 -12.13
C GLU A 9 4.12 2.60 -12.44
N THR A 10 4.53 2.60 -13.70
CA THR A 10 5.83 2.02 -14.11
C THR A 10 6.98 2.73 -13.41
N THR A 11 6.89 4.05 -13.28
CA THR A 11 7.92 4.84 -12.58
C THR A 11 7.94 4.52 -11.08
N ILE A 12 6.78 4.46 -10.42
CA ILE A 12 6.65 4.13 -8.99
C ILE A 12 7.28 2.77 -8.71
N ASN A 13 6.94 1.76 -9.52
CA ASN A 13 7.47 0.41 -9.37
C ASN A 13 8.99 0.34 -9.56
N ARG A 14 9.57 1.12 -10.49
CA ARG A 14 11.03 1.19 -10.66
C ARG A 14 11.73 1.74 -9.42
N TYR A 15 11.20 2.81 -8.82
CA TYR A 15 11.78 3.36 -7.59
C TYR A 15 11.61 2.41 -6.40
N ALA A 16 10.47 1.75 -6.30
CA ALA A 16 10.21 0.76 -5.25
C ALA A 16 11.15 -0.45 -5.37
N LEU A 17 11.37 -0.94 -6.60
CA LEU A 17 12.32 -2.02 -6.87
C LEU A 17 13.76 -1.59 -6.56
N ALA A 18 14.17 -0.40 -6.99
CA ALA A 18 15.50 0.12 -6.68
C ALA A 18 15.74 0.26 -5.16
N LEU A 19 14.73 0.70 -4.40
CA LEU A 19 14.83 0.73 -2.94
C LEU A 19 14.97 -0.67 -2.35
N TYR A 20 14.22 -1.65 -2.89
CA TYR A 20 14.31 -3.05 -2.45
C TYR A 20 15.71 -3.62 -2.71
N GLU A 21 16.27 -3.42 -3.91
CA GLU A 21 17.60 -3.89 -4.28
C GLU A 21 18.68 -3.25 -3.39
N LEU A 22 18.64 -1.94 -3.20
CA LEU A 22 19.56 -1.24 -2.30
C LEU A 22 19.47 -1.72 -0.85
N ALA A 23 18.24 -1.97 -0.35
CA ALA A 23 18.01 -2.48 0.99
C ALA A 23 18.54 -3.91 1.14
N ASN A 24 18.34 -4.74 0.14
CA ASN A 24 18.77 -6.14 0.14
C ASN A 24 20.31 -6.27 0.04
N GLU A 25 20.97 -5.49 -0.81
CA GLU A 25 22.43 -5.47 -0.95
C GLU A 25 23.14 -5.07 0.35
N ASN A 26 22.53 -4.19 1.13
CA ASN A 26 23.10 -3.69 2.38
C ASN A 26 22.59 -4.43 3.62
N SER A 27 21.78 -5.49 3.46
CA SER A 27 21.18 -6.26 4.57
C SER A 27 20.33 -5.41 5.53
N ASP A 28 19.80 -4.27 5.08
CA ASP A 28 19.03 -3.29 5.86
C ASP A 28 17.52 -3.37 5.60
N LEU A 29 17.05 -4.46 5.00
CA LEU A 29 15.69 -4.59 4.48
C LEU A 29 14.62 -4.43 5.58
N GLU A 30 14.81 -5.08 6.73
CA GLU A 30 13.87 -5.00 7.86
C GLU A 30 13.79 -3.59 8.44
N SER A 31 14.95 -2.93 8.60
CA SER A 31 15.03 -1.57 9.11
C SER A 31 14.30 -0.59 8.17
N ILE A 32 14.57 -0.67 6.86
CA ILE A 32 13.94 0.19 5.86
C ILE A 32 12.44 -0.09 5.74
N GLU A 33 12.00 -1.35 5.92
CA GLU A 33 10.58 -1.70 5.96
C GLU A 33 9.86 -1.04 7.15
N LEU A 34 10.45 -1.08 8.36
CA LEU A 34 9.91 -0.42 9.54
C LEU A 34 9.85 1.10 9.35
N GLN A 35 10.93 1.70 8.85
CA GLN A 35 11.01 3.14 8.59
C GLN A 35 9.97 3.58 7.54
N SER A 36 9.76 2.75 6.51
CA SER A 36 8.75 2.99 5.48
C SER A 36 7.32 2.97 6.06
N LYS A 37 7.03 2.02 6.96
CA LYS A 37 5.75 1.97 7.67
C LYS A 37 5.55 3.20 8.54
N SER A 38 6.57 3.63 9.29
CA SER A 38 6.51 4.83 10.13
C SER A 38 6.21 6.09 9.33
N ILE A 39 6.83 6.27 8.14
CA ILE A 39 6.50 7.40 7.26
C ILE A 39 5.07 7.32 6.75
N LEU A 40 4.58 6.14 6.37
CA LEU A 40 3.21 5.98 5.90
C LEU A 40 2.19 6.30 7.01
N GLU A 41 2.48 5.96 8.24
CA GLU A 41 1.67 6.34 9.41
C GLU A 41 1.69 7.84 9.64
N LEU A 42 2.84 8.48 9.56
CA LEU A 42 2.96 9.94 9.66
C LEU A 42 2.15 10.65 8.57
N ILE A 43 2.16 10.15 7.34
CA ILE A 43 1.34 10.70 6.24
C ILE A 43 -0.16 10.57 6.56
N LYS A 44 -0.57 9.51 7.27
CA LYS A 44 -1.98 9.31 7.67
C LYS A 44 -2.38 10.22 8.84
N GLN A 45 -1.51 10.34 9.84
CA GLN A 45 -1.81 11.06 11.10
C GLN A 45 -1.67 12.57 10.99
N SER A 46 -0.74 13.06 10.16
CA SER A 46 -0.44 14.49 10.04
C SER A 46 -0.84 15.05 8.69
N MET A 47 -1.88 15.89 8.68
CA MET A 47 -2.31 16.61 7.48
C MET A 47 -1.23 17.54 6.93
N ASN A 48 -0.49 18.22 7.82
CA ASN A 48 0.61 19.11 7.42
C ASN A 48 1.74 18.34 6.74
N PHE A 49 2.10 17.17 7.28
CA PHE A 49 3.10 16.29 6.67
C PHE A 49 2.65 15.81 5.28
N LYS A 50 1.39 15.39 5.16
CA LYS A 50 0.79 14.96 3.90
C LYS A 50 0.80 16.07 2.84
N LEU A 51 0.49 17.31 3.23
CA LEU A 51 0.55 18.47 2.35
C LEU A 51 1.98 18.76 1.91
N SER A 52 2.96 18.75 2.82
CA SER A 52 4.38 18.96 2.50
C SER A 52 4.93 17.90 1.53
N VAL A 53 4.51 16.64 1.69
CA VAL A 53 4.91 15.56 0.76
C VAL A 53 4.25 15.73 -0.61
N LYS A 54 2.98 16.16 -0.66
CA LYS A 54 2.21 16.26 -1.91
C LYS A 54 2.41 17.56 -2.67
N ASP A 55 3.08 18.54 -2.09
CA ASP A 55 3.30 19.83 -2.73
C ASP A 55 4.41 19.72 -3.81
N PRO A 56 4.05 19.82 -5.12
CA PRO A 56 5.01 19.76 -6.19
C PRO A 56 5.76 21.10 -6.39
N THR A 57 5.30 22.18 -5.71
CA THR A 57 5.82 23.53 -5.87
C THR A 57 6.92 23.87 -4.87
N SER A 58 7.07 23.08 -3.81
CA SER A 58 8.11 23.25 -2.79
C SER A 58 9.50 23.29 -3.40
N LYS A 59 10.32 24.24 -2.95
CA LYS A 59 11.70 24.36 -3.41
C LYS A 59 12.50 23.12 -3.00
N LYS A 60 13.36 22.65 -3.90
CA LYS A 60 14.21 21.49 -3.68
C LYS A 60 14.98 21.53 -2.37
N ASN A 61 15.56 22.69 -2.04
CA ASN A 61 16.34 22.87 -0.81
C ASN A 61 15.48 22.78 0.45
N GLU A 62 14.22 23.20 0.41
CA GLU A 62 13.28 23.09 1.50
C GLU A 62 12.88 21.63 1.72
N GLN A 63 12.64 20.88 0.65
CA GLN A 63 12.35 19.44 0.73
C GLN A 63 13.54 18.64 1.28
N ILE A 64 14.77 18.97 0.89
CA ILE A 64 15.97 18.31 1.41
C ILE A 64 16.13 18.57 2.91
N LYS A 65 16.03 19.82 3.36
CA LYS A 65 16.08 20.16 4.79
C LYS A 65 14.97 19.47 5.60
N PHE A 66 13.76 19.39 5.03
CA PHE A 66 12.64 18.68 5.64
C PHE A 66 12.96 17.19 5.82
N ILE A 67 13.53 16.54 4.80
CA ILE A 67 13.95 15.13 4.87
C ILE A 67 15.05 14.94 5.91
N GLU A 68 16.05 15.80 5.96
CA GLU A 68 17.13 15.75 6.95
C GLU A 68 16.59 15.84 8.38
N THR A 69 15.71 16.81 8.64
CA THR A 69 15.07 16.97 9.97
C THR A 69 14.28 15.70 10.38
N ILE A 70 13.58 15.07 9.44
CA ILE A 70 12.82 13.84 9.72
C ILE A 70 13.77 12.68 9.92
N ALA A 71 14.79 12.56 9.07
CA ALA A 71 15.78 11.49 9.16
C ALA A 71 16.50 11.48 10.52
N GLU A 72 16.85 12.67 11.04
CA GLU A 72 17.42 12.82 12.37
C GLU A 72 16.43 12.48 13.48
N LYS A 73 15.21 12.98 13.39
CA LYS A 73 14.18 12.78 14.43
C LYS A 73 13.75 11.31 14.57
N PHE A 74 13.72 10.55 13.48
CA PHE A 74 13.30 9.16 13.44
C PHE A 74 14.46 8.17 13.29
N ASN A 75 15.71 8.65 13.37
CA ASN A 75 16.91 7.83 13.24
C ASN A 75 16.89 6.93 11.99
N PHE A 76 16.59 7.52 10.82
CA PHE A 76 16.55 6.75 9.59
C PHE A 76 17.95 6.25 9.19
N SER A 77 17.99 5.08 8.56
CA SER A 77 19.23 4.54 8.02
C SER A 77 19.79 5.49 6.95
N LYS A 78 21.11 5.51 6.82
CA LYS A 78 21.81 6.37 5.84
C LYS A 78 21.34 6.09 4.40
N ILE A 79 21.01 4.83 4.11
CA ILE A 79 20.53 4.39 2.80
C ILE A 79 19.16 4.98 2.52
N PHE A 80 18.26 4.87 3.48
CA PHE A 80 16.89 5.36 3.34
C PHE A 80 16.87 6.89 3.23
N SER A 81 17.66 7.59 4.04
CA SER A 81 17.81 9.05 3.96
C SER A 81 18.35 9.52 2.60
N LYS A 82 19.35 8.84 2.06
CA LYS A 82 19.88 9.11 0.71
C LYS A 82 18.83 8.86 -0.37
N PHE A 83 18.04 7.81 -0.25
CA PHE A 83 16.97 7.51 -1.18
C PHE A 83 15.87 8.59 -1.16
N LEU A 84 15.45 9.04 0.02
CA LEU A 84 14.48 10.15 0.16
C LEU A 84 15.04 11.44 -0.46
N GLY A 85 16.29 11.77 -0.17
CA GLY A 85 16.99 12.91 -0.79
C GLY A 85 17.06 12.79 -2.32
N PHE A 86 17.29 11.59 -2.85
CA PHE A 86 17.28 11.34 -4.28
C PHE A 86 15.90 11.55 -4.91
N LEU A 87 14.81 11.16 -4.24
CA LEU A 87 13.45 11.44 -4.69
C LEU A 87 13.16 12.95 -4.75
N ALA A 88 13.59 13.71 -3.73
CA ALA A 88 13.48 15.17 -3.73
C ALA A 88 14.32 15.79 -4.84
N PHE A 89 15.58 15.33 -5.04
CA PHE A 89 16.44 15.77 -6.12
C PHE A 89 15.82 15.60 -7.49
N LYS A 90 15.15 14.47 -7.74
CA LYS A 90 14.45 14.15 -9.00
C LYS A 90 13.07 14.77 -9.10
N ARG A 91 12.64 15.60 -8.13
CA ARG A 91 11.29 16.19 -8.04
C ARG A 91 10.18 15.14 -8.09
N ARG A 92 10.39 13.99 -7.43
CA ARG A 92 9.43 12.86 -7.37
C ARG A 92 8.96 12.56 -5.95
N PHE A 93 9.22 13.48 -5.02
CA PHE A 93 8.86 13.31 -3.62
C PHE A 93 7.34 13.18 -3.41
N PHE A 94 6.53 13.83 -4.25
CA PHE A 94 5.07 13.70 -4.20
C PHE A 94 4.53 12.28 -4.49
N PHE A 95 5.36 11.40 -5.07
CA PHE A 95 5.02 9.97 -5.22
C PHE A 95 5.44 9.12 -4.01
N LEU A 96 6.06 9.68 -2.98
CA LEU A 96 6.62 8.95 -1.85
C LEU A 96 5.64 7.93 -1.27
N GLU A 97 4.41 8.34 -0.98
CA GLU A 97 3.38 7.44 -0.42
C GLU A 97 3.15 6.20 -1.30
N LYS A 98 3.07 6.38 -2.62
CA LYS A 98 2.85 5.28 -3.57
C LYS A 98 4.09 4.40 -3.72
N ILE A 99 5.29 5.01 -3.73
CA ILE A 99 6.56 4.28 -3.83
C ILE A 99 6.76 3.40 -2.60
N LEU A 100 6.53 3.92 -1.39
CA LEU A 100 6.68 3.14 -0.16
C LEU A 100 5.64 2.01 -0.07
N LYS A 101 4.39 2.23 -0.48
CA LYS A 101 3.39 1.15 -0.58
C LYS A 101 3.84 0.06 -1.54
N SER A 102 4.27 0.43 -2.75
CA SER A 102 4.79 -0.53 -3.74
C SER A 102 6.04 -1.27 -3.23
N PHE A 103 6.93 -0.59 -2.49
CA PHE A 103 8.08 -1.22 -1.85
C PHE A 103 7.66 -2.30 -0.83
N LEU A 104 6.70 -2.00 0.06
CA LEU A 104 6.17 -2.96 1.02
C LEU A 104 5.50 -4.15 0.33
N ASP A 105 4.80 -3.91 -0.78
CA ASP A 105 4.19 -4.97 -1.59
C ASP A 105 5.26 -5.87 -2.24
N ILE A 106 6.38 -5.30 -2.70
CA ILE A 106 7.51 -6.06 -3.24
C ILE A 106 8.14 -6.91 -2.13
N CYS A 107 8.38 -6.34 -0.94
CA CYS A 107 8.92 -7.07 0.20
C CYS A 107 8.02 -8.27 0.57
N ALA A 108 6.72 -8.07 0.66
CA ALA A 108 5.75 -9.12 0.96
C ALA A 108 5.78 -10.24 -0.10
N LYS A 109 5.74 -9.87 -1.40
CA LYS A 109 5.82 -10.84 -2.51
C LYS A 109 7.12 -11.64 -2.51
N LYS A 110 8.24 -10.99 -2.22
CA LYS A 110 9.56 -11.68 -2.17
C LYS A 110 9.67 -12.63 -0.98
N ARG A 111 8.93 -12.40 0.11
CA ARG A 111 8.80 -13.34 1.24
C ARG A 111 7.78 -14.46 0.99
N GLY A 112 7.14 -14.48 -0.18
CA GLY A 112 6.06 -15.43 -0.47
C GLY A 112 4.76 -15.10 0.28
N GLU A 113 4.61 -13.89 0.80
CA GLU A 113 3.37 -13.45 1.43
C GLU A 113 2.36 -13.04 0.34
N ILE A 114 1.12 -13.46 0.51
CA ILE A 114 0.00 -13.08 -0.36
C ILE A 114 -0.79 -11.98 0.34
N LEU A 115 -0.95 -10.84 -0.33
CA LEU A 115 -1.82 -9.78 0.15
C LEU A 115 -3.25 -10.06 -0.28
N ALA A 116 -4.15 -10.21 0.68
CA ALA A 116 -5.58 -10.33 0.47
C ALA A 116 -6.29 -9.10 1.01
N LYS A 117 -7.25 -8.57 0.24
CA LYS A 117 -8.17 -7.52 0.70
C LYS A 117 -9.48 -8.16 1.08
N LEU A 118 -10.02 -7.75 2.22
CA LEU A 118 -11.31 -8.20 2.73
C LEU A 118 -12.19 -6.97 3.01
N ASP A 119 -13.21 -6.79 2.19
CA ASP A 119 -14.26 -5.81 2.47
C ASP A 119 -15.49 -6.55 3.05
N SER A 120 -15.97 -6.15 4.21
CA SER A 120 -17.12 -6.75 4.86
C SER A 120 -18.20 -5.72 5.15
N SER A 121 -19.45 -6.12 4.97
CA SER A 121 -20.63 -5.31 5.32
C SER A 121 -20.89 -5.21 6.82
N LYS A 122 -20.27 -6.08 7.62
CA LYS A 122 -20.36 -6.13 9.08
C LYS A 122 -18.98 -5.87 9.67
N GLU A 123 -18.94 -5.19 10.80
CA GLU A 123 -17.70 -5.11 11.57
C GLU A 123 -17.31 -6.49 12.07
N LEU A 124 -16.11 -6.92 11.69
CA LEU A 124 -15.55 -8.20 12.12
C LEU A 124 -14.70 -7.99 13.37
N SER A 125 -14.81 -8.91 14.30
CA SER A 125 -13.93 -8.99 15.45
C SER A 125 -12.51 -9.41 15.03
N ILE A 126 -11.52 -9.14 15.87
CA ILE A 126 -10.12 -9.53 15.61
C ILE A 126 -10.04 -11.05 15.39
N LEU A 127 -10.76 -11.84 16.17
CA LEU A 127 -10.78 -13.30 16.06
C LEU A 127 -11.38 -13.78 14.72
N GLU A 128 -12.43 -13.13 14.23
CA GLU A 128 -13.04 -13.48 12.93
C GLU A 128 -12.05 -13.17 11.78
N VAL A 129 -11.34 -12.03 11.85
CA VAL A 129 -10.34 -11.66 10.86
C VAL A 129 -9.18 -12.66 10.86
N GLU A 130 -8.68 -13.06 12.03
CA GLU A 130 -7.61 -14.05 12.18
C GLU A 130 -8.03 -15.43 11.65
N ASN A 131 -9.25 -15.87 11.91
CA ASN A 131 -9.77 -17.14 11.39
C ASN A 131 -9.86 -17.12 9.86
N ILE A 132 -10.38 -16.04 9.26
CA ILE A 132 -10.41 -15.88 7.79
C ILE A 132 -9.00 -15.88 7.23
N GLN A 133 -8.07 -15.18 7.87
CA GLN A 133 -6.66 -15.16 7.46
C GLN A 133 -6.03 -16.55 7.47
N LYS A 134 -6.33 -17.35 8.50
CA LYS A 134 -5.85 -18.73 8.63
C LYS A 134 -6.42 -19.62 7.54
N GLU A 135 -7.73 -19.61 7.33
CA GLU A 135 -8.40 -20.37 6.27
C GLU A 135 -7.84 -20.03 4.87
N LEU A 136 -7.61 -18.74 4.60
CA LEU A 136 -6.99 -18.31 3.34
C LEU A 136 -5.54 -18.80 3.23
N SER A 137 -4.77 -18.76 4.33
CA SER A 137 -3.38 -19.24 4.33
C SER A 137 -3.30 -20.74 4.08
N ASP A 138 -4.22 -21.51 4.65
CA ASP A 138 -4.32 -22.96 4.45
C ASP A 138 -4.73 -23.27 3.00
N HIS A 139 -5.67 -22.53 2.44
CA HIS A 139 -6.14 -22.72 1.06
C HIS A 139 -5.08 -22.37 0.02
N PHE A 140 -4.35 -21.28 0.22
CA PHE A 140 -3.30 -20.85 -0.73
C PHE A 140 -1.92 -21.43 -0.43
N THR A 141 -1.77 -22.22 0.62
CA THR A 141 -0.49 -22.83 1.07
C THR A 141 0.62 -21.75 1.18
N ALA A 142 0.24 -20.53 1.57
CA ALA A 142 1.12 -19.38 1.68
C ALA A 142 0.68 -18.46 2.82
N LYS A 143 1.61 -17.70 3.38
CA LYS A 143 1.27 -16.74 4.42
C LYS A 143 0.44 -15.60 3.84
N VAL A 144 -0.84 -15.55 4.16
CA VAL A 144 -1.75 -14.48 3.73
C VAL A 144 -1.72 -13.35 4.73
N LYS A 145 -1.51 -12.12 4.22
CA LYS A 145 -1.68 -10.89 4.99
C LYS A 145 -2.99 -10.25 4.58
N LEU A 146 -3.91 -10.10 5.55
CA LEU A 146 -5.23 -9.57 5.31
C LEU A 146 -5.27 -8.05 5.53
N ASP A 147 -5.74 -7.31 4.52
CA ASP A 147 -6.07 -5.88 4.62
C ASP A 147 -7.61 -5.77 4.74
N TYR A 148 -8.09 -5.63 5.98
CA TYR A 148 -9.51 -5.60 6.29
C TYR A 148 -10.07 -4.17 6.23
N LYS A 149 -11.25 -4.04 5.61
CA LYS A 149 -12.03 -2.80 5.58
C LYS A 149 -13.51 -3.09 5.83
N TYR A 150 -14.09 -2.31 6.72
CA TYR A 150 -15.55 -2.26 6.89
C TYR A 150 -16.19 -1.41 5.79
N ASP A 151 -17.12 -1.98 5.03
CA ASP A 151 -17.87 -1.26 3.98
C ASP A 151 -19.37 -1.60 4.06
N PRO A 152 -20.17 -0.78 4.76
CA PRO A 152 -21.61 -1.00 4.89
C PRO A 152 -22.37 -0.87 3.55
N SER A 153 -21.76 -0.30 2.51
CA SER A 153 -22.39 -0.16 1.19
C SER A 153 -22.64 -1.49 0.49
N LEU A 154 -22.06 -2.59 0.98
CA LEU A 154 -22.26 -3.95 0.47
C LEU A 154 -23.63 -4.53 0.84
N ILE A 155 -24.34 -3.90 1.81
CA ILE A 155 -25.65 -4.30 2.35
C ILE A 155 -25.55 -5.61 3.17
N GLY A 156 -24.78 -6.59 2.69
CA GLY A 156 -24.55 -7.90 3.31
C GLY A 156 -23.48 -8.67 2.56
N GLY A 157 -22.87 -9.67 3.24
CA GLY A 157 -21.81 -10.49 2.68
C GLY A 157 -20.43 -9.84 2.75
N LEU A 158 -19.49 -10.38 1.99
CA LEU A 158 -18.09 -9.97 1.97
C LEU A 158 -17.51 -10.07 0.56
N ILE A 159 -16.46 -9.30 0.32
CA ILE A 159 -15.64 -9.36 -0.89
C ILE A 159 -14.22 -9.70 -0.46
N ILE A 160 -13.65 -10.74 -1.04
CA ILE A 160 -12.25 -11.13 -0.84
C ILE A 160 -11.54 -10.98 -2.17
N GLN A 161 -10.44 -10.25 -2.18
CA GLN A 161 -9.55 -10.15 -3.33
C GLN A 161 -8.14 -10.63 -2.98
N VAL A 162 -7.71 -11.69 -3.65
CA VAL A 162 -6.38 -12.28 -3.49
C VAL A 162 -5.64 -12.20 -4.82
N GLY A 163 -4.75 -11.22 -4.93
CA GLY A 163 -4.08 -10.94 -6.21
C GLY A 163 -5.09 -10.61 -7.32
N SER A 164 -5.17 -11.45 -8.35
CA SER A 164 -6.11 -11.29 -9.47
C SER A 164 -7.44 -12.01 -9.27
N ILE A 165 -7.57 -12.83 -8.22
CA ILE A 165 -8.79 -13.56 -7.90
C ILE A 165 -9.66 -12.69 -7.00
N MET A 166 -10.92 -12.49 -7.40
CA MET A 166 -11.91 -11.76 -6.62
C MET A 166 -13.14 -12.63 -6.38
N ILE A 167 -13.50 -12.80 -5.14
CA ILE A 167 -14.70 -13.54 -4.69
C ILE A 167 -15.64 -12.52 -4.06
N ASP A 168 -16.75 -12.24 -4.71
CA ASP A 168 -17.77 -11.29 -4.27
C ASP A 168 -19.06 -12.03 -3.92
N THR A 169 -19.33 -12.14 -2.61
CA THR A 169 -20.55 -12.74 -2.08
C THR A 169 -21.56 -11.68 -1.61
N SER A 170 -21.33 -10.40 -1.92
CA SER A 170 -22.16 -9.29 -1.46
C SER A 170 -23.60 -9.37 -1.99
N ILE A 171 -24.56 -8.97 -1.14
CA ILE A 171 -25.96 -8.84 -1.53
C ILE A 171 -26.12 -7.80 -2.63
N LYS A 172 -25.32 -6.73 -2.58
CA LYS A 172 -25.29 -5.70 -3.62
C LYS A 172 -25.03 -6.28 -5.02
N ASN A 173 -24.04 -7.16 -5.14
CA ASN A 173 -23.74 -7.80 -6.41
C ASN A 173 -24.84 -8.77 -6.85
N LYS A 174 -25.41 -9.56 -5.91
CA LYS A 174 -26.54 -10.47 -6.19
C LYS A 174 -27.76 -9.70 -6.72
N LEU A 175 -28.11 -8.57 -6.11
CA LEU A 175 -29.18 -7.68 -6.57
C LEU A 175 -28.90 -7.11 -7.96
N LYS A 176 -27.64 -6.69 -8.21
CA LYS A 176 -27.24 -6.19 -9.55
C LYS A 176 -27.40 -7.27 -10.62
N GLN A 177 -26.96 -8.50 -10.33
CA GLN A 177 -27.11 -9.63 -11.24
C GLN A 177 -28.57 -9.96 -11.54
N LEU A 178 -29.43 -9.96 -10.50
CA LEU A 178 -30.87 -10.17 -10.66
C LEU A 178 -31.50 -9.07 -11.53
N LYS A 179 -31.18 -7.80 -11.26
CA LYS A 179 -31.65 -6.67 -12.10
C LYS A 179 -31.25 -6.84 -13.56
N THR A 180 -30.00 -7.23 -13.83
CA THR A 180 -29.53 -7.43 -15.20
C THR A 180 -30.27 -8.55 -15.91
N LYS A 181 -30.52 -9.67 -15.21
CA LYS A 181 -31.28 -10.80 -15.75
C LYS A 181 -32.74 -10.45 -16.06
N LEU A 182 -33.37 -9.61 -15.21
CA LEU A 182 -34.75 -9.15 -15.42
C LEU A 182 -34.91 -8.16 -16.58
N ILE A 183 -33.86 -7.42 -16.94
CA ILE A 183 -33.87 -6.46 -18.05
C ILE A 183 -33.58 -7.16 -19.39
N GLN A 184 -32.98 -8.34 -19.38
CA GLN A 184 -32.65 -9.13 -20.57
C GLN A 184 -33.77 -10.08 -21.02
N ILE A 185 -34.91 -10.08 -20.32
CA ILE A 185 -36.17 -10.75 -20.69
C ILE A 185 -37.09 -9.72 -21.32
#